data_72bc0eb70054ea63e5fa4893d976d677
#
_entry.id   72bc0eb70054ea63e5fa4893d976d677
#
_cell.length_a   1.000
_cell.length_b   1.000
_cell.length_c   1.000
_cell.angle_alpha   90.00
_cell.angle_beta   90.00
_cell.angle_gamma   90.00
#
_symmetry.space_group_name_H-M   'P 1'
#
loop_
_entity.id
_entity.type
_entity.pdbx_description
1 polymer ?
#
loop_
_entity_poly.entity_id
_entity_poly.type
_entity_poly.pdbx_seq_one_letter_code
_entity_poly.pdbx_strand_id
1 'polypeptide(L)'
;LSCITPSIIGKNCKIDESAQIGPNVSIGDNTIISSDVVIENSIIMSDCKIDGGLNIKDSIISANCYLHGNNKDKTKKIFLLGEGTKITL
;
A
#
# COMPACT_ATOMS: atom_id res chain seq x y z
N LEU A 1 7.61 -4.24 10.76
CA LEU A 1 7.61 -3.21 9.71
C LEU A 1 9.04 -2.93 9.27
N SER A 2 9.31 -3.15 7.99
CA SER A 2 10.54 -2.69 7.35
C SER A 2 10.22 -1.42 6.58
N CYS A 3 10.81 -0.31 6.99
CA CYS A 3 10.65 0.97 6.30
C CYS A 3 11.99 1.38 5.70
N ILE A 4 12.09 1.28 4.38
CA ILE A 4 13.31 1.60 3.63
C ILE A 4 13.20 3.05 3.15
N THR A 5 14.18 3.87 3.53
CA THR A 5 14.20 5.28 3.14
C THR A 5 14.72 5.48 1.71
N PRO A 6 14.30 6.56 1.03
CA PRO A 6 13.37 7.57 1.52
C PRO A 6 11.92 7.08 1.48
N SER A 7 11.19 7.26 2.57
CA SER A 7 9.76 6.96 2.66
C SER A 7 9.12 7.82 3.74
N ILE A 8 7.86 8.18 3.54
CA ILE A 8 7.09 9.00 4.48
C ILE A 8 5.79 8.27 4.78
N ILE A 9 5.47 8.16 6.08
CA ILE A 9 4.23 7.54 6.54
C ILE A 9 3.45 8.59 7.34
N GLY A 10 2.20 8.80 6.98
CA GLY A 10 1.33 9.77 7.62
C GLY A 10 0.89 9.37 9.03
N LYS A 11 -0.04 10.15 9.59
CA LYS A 11 -0.55 9.96 10.95
C LYS A 11 -1.59 8.83 11.00
N ASN A 12 -1.65 8.18 12.15
CA ASN A 12 -2.69 7.18 12.45
C ASN A 12 -2.72 6.01 11.48
N CYS A 13 -1.61 5.71 10.84
CA CYS A 13 -1.52 4.54 9.98
C CYS A 13 -1.37 3.27 10.81
N LYS A 14 -2.00 2.20 10.36
CA LYS A 14 -1.83 0.87 10.93
C LYS A 14 -1.11 0.02 9.92
N ILE A 15 0.13 -0.31 10.19
CA ILE A 15 0.98 -1.07 9.27
C ILE A 15 1.46 -2.32 9.99
N ASP A 16 1.14 -3.47 9.42
CA ASP A 16 1.53 -4.74 10.01
C ASP A 16 3.05 -4.90 10.05
N GLU A 17 3.55 -5.61 11.06
CA GLU A 17 4.99 -5.83 11.23
C GLU A 17 5.64 -6.53 10.04
N SER A 18 4.90 -7.39 9.36
CA SER A 18 5.40 -8.12 8.20
C SER A 18 5.43 -7.29 6.92
N ALA A 19 4.81 -6.12 6.91
CA ALA A 19 4.80 -5.27 5.73
C ALA A 19 6.17 -4.65 5.46
N GLN A 20 6.49 -4.46 4.18
CA GLN A 20 7.72 -3.80 3.74
C GLN A 20 7.36 -2.54 2.95
N ILE A 21 7.83 -1.40 3.43
CA ILE A 21 7.51 -0.10 2.85
C ILE A 21 8.80 0.56 2.38
N GLY A 22 8.82 0.98 1.12
CA GLY A 22 9.95 1.69 0.55
C GLY A 22 10.86 0.81 -0.31
N PRO A 23 11.86 1.43 -0.94
CA PRO A 23 12.11 2.88 -0.91
C PRO A 23 11.13 3.69 -1.75
N ASN A 24 11.17 5.00 -1.60
CA ASN A 24 10.41 5.96 -2.40
C ASN A 24 8.89 5.77 -2.28
N VAL A 25 8.40 5.70 -1.06
CA VAL A 25 6.97 5.53 -0.78
C VAL A 25 6.46 6.67 0.07
N SER A 26 5.27 7.17 -0.27
CA SER A 26 4.53 8.12 0.55
C SER A 26 3.18 7.50 0.89
N ILE A 27 2.87 7.40 2.18
CA ILE A 27 1.59 6.86 2.66
C ILE A 27 0.85 7.95 3.42
N GLY A 28 -0.37 8.25 2.97
CA GLY A 28 -1.22 9.27 3.60
C GLY A 28 -1.82 8.81 4.91
N ASP A 29 -2.46 9.75 5.61
CA ASP A 29 -3.00 9.53 6.94
C ASP A 29 -4.09 8.46 6.98
N ASN A 30 -4.24 7.78 8.11
CA ASN A 30 -5.31 6.83 8.40
C ASN A 30 -5.34 5.62 7.44
N THR A 31 -4.23 5.30 6.83
CA THR A 31 -4.12 4.17 5.89
C THR A 31 -3.79 2.89 6.66
N ILE A 32 -4.39 1.79 6.24
CA ILE A 32 -4.18 0.48 6.84
C ILE A 32 -3.47 -0.42 5.84
N ILE A 33 -2.31 -0.92 6.22
CA ILE A 33 -1.51 -1.86 5.42
C ILE A 33 -1.42 -3.16 6.21
N SER A 34 -1.98 -4.21 5.67
CA SER A 34 -2.06 -5.50 6.35
C SER A 34 -0.82 -6.36 6.10
N SER A 35 -0.85 -7.60 6.59
CA SER A 35 0.32 -8.47 6.57
C SER A 35 0.83 -8.79 5.17
N ASP A 36 2.14 -8.94 5.07
CA ASP A 36 2.86 -9.37 3.87
C ASP A 36 2.74 -8.44 2.66
N VAL A 37 2.18 -7.25 2.84
CA VAL A 37 2.12 -6.24 1.79
C VAL A 37 3.51 -5.64 1.58
N VAL A 38 3.91 -5.52 0.33
CA VAL A 38 5.19 -4.91 -0.07
C VAL A 38 4.89 -3.74 -1.00
N ILE A 39 5.42 -2.56 -0.67
CA ILE A 39 5.18 -1.35 -1.47
C ILE A 39 6.52 -0.68 -1.75
N GLU A 40 6.79 -0.37 -3.03
CA GLU A 40 7.96 0.40 -3.43
C GLU A 40 7.58 1.43 -4.49
N ASN A 41 8.31 2.54 -4.50
CA ASN A 41 8.23 3.58 -5.53
C ASN A 41 6.78 3.98 -5.85
N SER A 42 5.98 4.27 -4.82
CA SER A 42 4.54 4.48 -4.95
C SER A 42 4.03 5.57 -4.01
N ILE A 43 2.88 6.14 -4.39
CA ILE A 43 2.14 7.09 -3.57
C ILE A 43 0.80 6.46 -3.21
N ILE A 44 0.55 6.30 -1.91
CA ILE A 44 -0.73 5.84 -1.37
C ILE A 44 -1.33 7.02 -0.61
N MET A 45 -2.46 7.51 -1.05
CA MET A 45 -3.10 8.64 -0.39
C MET A 45 -3.84 8.21 0.87
N SER A 46 -4.56 9.14 1.50
CA SER A 46 -5.18 8.92 2.81
C SER A 46 -6.36 7.95 2.77
N ASP A 47 -6.65 7.35 3.92
CA ASP A 47 -7.85 6.53 4.14
C ASP A 47 -7.94 5.31 3.23
N CYS A 48 -6.81 4.76 2.86
CA CYS A 48 -6.75 3.54 2.06
C CYS A 48 -6.62 2.30 2.92
N LYS A 49 -7.04 1.17 2.39
CA LYS A 49 -6.79 -0.13 3.00
C LYS A 49 -6.22 -1.07 1.95
N ILE A 50 -5.09 -1.68 2.27
CA ILE A 50 -4.39 -2.60 1.37
C ILE A 50 -4.12 -3.89 2.13
N ASP A 51 -4.63 -5.02 1.62
CA ASP A 51 -4.43 -6.30 2.26
C ASP A 51 -4.23 -7.43 1.24
N GLY A 52 -4.22 -8.68 1.70
CA GLY A 52 -4.04 -9.82 0.83
C GLY A 52 -2.61 -10.00 0.32
N GLY A 53 -1.62 -9.47 1.02
CA GLY A 53 -0.22 -9.68 0.68
C GLY A 53 0.21 -9.08 -0.66
N LEU A 54 -0.45 -8.03 -1.11
CA LEU A 54 -0.14 -7.37 -2.38
C LEU A 54 1.30 -6.89 -2.44
N ASN A 55 1.91 -7.04 -3.60
CA ASN A 55 3.22 -6.51 -3.91
C ASN A 55 3.03 -5.39 -4.94
N ILE A 56 3.23 -4.13 -4.52
CA ILE A 56 2.90 -2.93 -5.28
C ILE A 56 4.16 -2.16 -5.64
N LYS A 57 4.27 -1.74 -6.90
CA LYS A 57 5.35 -0.86 -7.35
C LYS A 57 4.84 0.19 -8.33
N ASP A 58 5.57 1.29 -8.45
CA ASP A 58 5.36 2.30 -9.50
C ASP A 58 3.91 2.74 -9.60
N SER A 59 3.24 2.91 -8.45
CA SER A 59 1.79 3.10 -8.40
C SER A 59 1.40 4.42 -7.78
N ILE A 60 0.23 4.91 -8.17
CA ILE A 60 -0.46 6.01 -7.50
C ILE A 60 -1.86 5.52 -7.14
N ILE A 61 -2.16 5.49 -5.85
CA ILE A 61 -3.44 5.05 -5.32
C ILE A 61 -4.07 6.23 -4.59
N SER A 62 -5.16 6.75 -5.13
CA SER A 62 -5.84 7.91 -4.57
C SER A 62 -6.58 7.56 -3.28
N ALA A 63 -7.13 8.57 -2.62
CA ALA A 63 -7.75 8.40 -1.31
C ALA A 63 -8.96 7.45 -1.33
N ASN A 64 -9.25 6.86 -0.18
CA ASN A 64 -10.43 6.01 0.04
C ASN A 64 -10.47 4.76 -0.84
N CYS A 65 -9.33 4.23 -1.23
CA CYS A 65 -9.26 2.99 -2.00
C CYS A 65 -9.15 1.77 -1.09
N TYR A 66 -9.72 0.66 -1.55
CA TYR A 66 -9.59 -0.63 -0.90
C TYR A 66 -9.06 -1.64 -1.90
N LEU A 67 -7.90 -2.21 -1.60
CA LEU A 67 -7.24 -3.21 -2.45
C LEU A 67 -7.11 -4.51 -1.65
N HIS A 68 -7.74 -5.55 -2.16
CA HIS A 68 -7.67 -6.89 -1.55
C HIS A 68 -6.96 -7.82 -2.52
N GLY A 69 -5.76 -8.25 -2.16
CA GLY A 69 -4.95 -9.14 -2.98
C GLY A 69 -5.24 -10.60 -2.76
N ASN A 70 -4.61 -11.43 -3.58
CA ASN A 70 -4.57 -12.87 -3.41
C ASN A 70 -3.20 -13.21 -2.82
N ASN A 71 -3.16 -13.69 -1.57
CA ASN A 71 -1.92 -14.00 -0.86
C ASN A 71 -1.00 -14.97 -1.59
N LYS A 72 -1.53 -15.75 -2.50
CA LYS A 72 -0.74 -16.71 -3.30
C LYS A 72 -0.05 -16.07 -4.49
N ASP A 73 -0.51 -14.91 -4.91
CA ASP A 73 0.06 -14.19 -6.05
C ASP A 73 1.01 -13.10 -5.53
N LYS A 74 2.30 -13.33 -5.68
CA LYS A 74 3.36 -12.39 -5.27
C LYS A 74 3.87 -11.54 -6.43
N THR A 75 3.19 -11.54 -7.56
CA THR A 75 3.54 -10.71 -8.71
C THR A 75 3.48 -9.24 -8.34
N LYS A 76 4.48 -8.48 -8.74
CA LYS A 76 4.48 -7.02 -8.56
C LYS A 76 3.41 -6.40 -9.47
N LYS A 77 2.55 -5.58 -8.87
CA LYS A 77 1.44 -4.96 -9.56
C LYS A 77 1.62 -3.45 -9.64
N ILE A 78 1.16 -2.88 -10.73
CA ILE A 78 1.20 -1.43 -10.97
C ILE A 78 -0.24 -0.94 -11.04
N PHE A 79 -0.55 0.07 -10.22
CA PHE A 79 -1.89 0.65 -10.16
C PHE A 79 -1.86 2.15 -10.41
N LEU A 80 -2.83 2.63 -11.15
CA LEU A 80 -3.16 4.05 -11.20
C LEU A 80 -4.65 4.16 -10.93
N LEU A 81 -5.02 4.44 -9.69
CA LEU A 81 -6.40 4.33 -9.23
C LEU A 81 -6.96 5.68 -8.79
N GLY A 82 -8.15 5.98 -9.25
CA GLY A 82 -8.91 7.13 -8.80
C GLY A 82 -9.48 6.92 -7.39
N GLU A 83 -9.98 8.01 -6.80
CA GLU A 83 -10.54 8.01 -5.46
C GLU A 83 -11.69 7.01 -5.33
N GLY A 84 -11.73 6.31 -4.21
CA GLY A 84 -12.80 5.40 -3.87
C GLY A 84 -12.81 4.08 -4.63
N THR A 85 -11.74 3.73 -5.31
CA THR A 85 -11.65 2.47 -6.06
C THR A 85 -11.55 1.27 -5.11
N LYS A 86 -12.34 0.24 -5.40
CA LYS A 86 -12.29 -1.04 -4.67
C LYS A 86 -11.97 -2.16 -5.65
N ILE A 87 -10.91 -2.90 -5.34
CA ILE A 87 -10.43 -3.99 -6.19
C ILE A 87 -10.23 -5.24 -5.34
N THR A 88 -10.73 -6.36 -5.83
CA THR A 88 -10.45 -7.68 -5.29
C THR A 88 -9.79 -8.51 -6.38
N LEU A 89 -8.60 -9.00 -6.07
CA LEU A 89 -7.81 -9.78 -7.02
C LEU A 89 -7.85 -11.28 -6.73
#